data_3474c7edac139037f514d60ee9ac7420
#
_entry.id   3474c7edac139037f514d60ee9ac7420
#
_cell.length_a   1.000
_cell.length_b   1.000
_cell.length_c   1.000
_cell.angle_alpha   90.00
_cell.angle_beta   90.00
_cell.angle_gamma   90.00
#
_symmetry.space_group_name_H-M   'P 1'
#
loop_
_entity.id
_entity.type
_entity.pdbx_description
1 polymer ?
#
loop_
_entity_poly.entity_id
_entity_poly.type
_entity_poly.pdbx_seq_one_letter_code
_entity_poly.pdbx_strand_id
1 'polypeptide(L)'
;LTGRNDWASQLTNSPQASFFYPSVGLSAVISEMVKLPEWIDYLKVRGSFSSVGTPYPRFLTYPTYAYDANKQDWKSQTHYPIGKLYPERTDSWEIGLDATLWKDLKVSGSFYYANTYNQTFDPQLPVSSGYDKLYVQTGYVRNYGFEAMLSYGHRWGDFGWDSSFTFSTNKNEIVELVKDYIHPESGKTYNVDKLELKTDEGRGFGKAKFILKEGGTLGDLYTHADLKRDINGNVLVDNDGNVTAIDNAGDIKLGSVLPKANLAWNNSFSYKGVNVGFLLTARLGGIAYSATQAYLCLLYTSDAADE
;
A
#
# COMPACT_ATOMS: atom_id res chain seq x y z
N LEU A 1 -13.44 24.67 7.47
CA LEU A 1 -12.91 24.13 8.70
C LEU A 1 -13.87 23.09 9.25
N THR A 2 -13.41 21.89 9.48
CA THR A 2 -14.18 20.83 10.16
C THR A 2 -13.35 20.21 11.27
N GLY A 3 -14.02 19.66 12.26
CA GLY A 3 -13.38 18.90 13.32
C GLY A 3 -14.33 17.80 13.77
N ARG A 4 -13.75 16.63 14.04
CA ARG A 4 -14.49 15.49 14.55
C ARG A 4 -13.76 14.89 15.73
N ASN A 5 -14.50 14.45 16.73
CA ASN A 5 -13.96 13.69 17.83
C ASN A 5 -14.65 12.33 17.89
N ASP A 6 -13.87 11.26 17.87
CA ASP A 6 -14.38 9.90 17.94
C ASP A 6 -13.97 9.24 19.25
N TRP A 7 -14.87 8.44 19.79
CA TRP A 7 -14.66 7.51 20.90
C TRP A 7 -14.82 6.10 20.37
N ALA A 8 -13.80 5.29 20.53
CA ALA A 8 -13.83 3.93 20.03
C ALA A 8 -13.68 2.92 21.19
N SER A 9 -14.56 1.92 21.24
CA SER A 9 -14.49 0.86 22.26
C SER A 9 -13.21 0.03 22.15
N GLN A 10 -12.58 0.00 20.97
CA GLN A 10 -11.29 -0.63 20.74
C GLN A 10 -10.19 0.03 21.59
N LEU A 11 -10.32 1.31 21.92
CA LEU A 11 -9.38 2.08 22.71
C LEU A 11 -9.59 1.94 24.22
N THR A 12 -10.48 1.07 24.67
CA THR A 12 -10.65 0.74 26.08
C THR A 12 -9.31 0.22 26.63
N ASN A 13 -8.87 0.71 27.77
CA ASN A 13 -7.56 0.48 28.38
C ASN A 13 -6.37 1.11 27.63
N SER A 14 -6.62 1.86 26.58
CA SER A 14 -5.61 2.69 25.92
C SER A 14 -5.39 4.00 26.70
N PRO A 15 -4.21 4.61 26.62
CA PRO A 15 -3.96 5.92 27.22
C PRO A 15 -4.86 7.02 26.63
N GLN A 16 -5.39 6.81 25.45
CA GLN A 16 -6.22 7.76 24.72
C GLN A 16 -7.49 7.07 24.20
N ALA A 17 -8.57 7.19 24.95
CA ALA A 17 -9.85 6.58 24.59
C ALA A 17 -10.63 7.33 23.49
N SER A 18 -10.25 8.58 23.23
CA SER A 18 -10.84 9.39 22.15
C SER A 18 -9.76 10.12 21.38
N PHE A 19 -10.05 10.48 20.15
CA PHE A 19 -9.15 11.23 19.30
C PHE A 19 -9.89 12.26 18.47
N PHE A 20 -9.29 13.45 18.41
CA PHE A 20 -9.82 14.58 17.66
C PHE A 20 -9.02 14.76 16.38
N TYR A 21 -9.71 14.94 15.24
CA TYR A 21 -9.08 15.22 13.98
C TYR A 21 -9.65 16.48 13.33
N PRO A 22 -8.80 17.47 13.12
CA PRO A 22 -9.14 18.66 12.37
C PRO A 22 -8.97 18.45 10.88
N SER A 23 -9.77 19.21 10.10
CA SER A 23 -9.52 19.38 8.68
C SER A 23 -9.74 20.84 8.31
N VAL A 24 -8.83 21.36 7.49
CA VAL A 24 -8.87 22.72 6.94
C VAL A 24 -8.76 22.62 5.43
N GLY A 25 -9.71 23.21 4.72
CA GLY A 25 -9.64 23.33 3.26
C GLY A 25 -9.87 24.77 2.82
N LEU A 26 -9.11 25.21 1.88
CA LEU A 26 -9.25 26.50 1.19
C LEU A 26 -9.34 26.24 -0.31
N SER A 27 -10.25 26.96 -0.96
CA SER A 27 -10.31 26.97 -2.41
C SER A 27 -10.61 28.38 -2.90
N ALA A 28 -9.95 28.78 -3.98
CA ALA A 28 -10.13 30.05 -4.62
C ALA A 28 -10.43 29.85 -6.11
N VAL A 29 -11.51 30.42 -6.57
CA VAL A 29 -11.87 30.47 -8.00
C VAL A 29 -11.21 31.72 -8.58
N ILE A 30 -10.01 31.52 -9.11
CA ILE A 30 -9.16 32.64 -9.59
C ILE A 30 -9.82 33.38 -10.75
N SER A 31 -10.55 32.65 -11.61
CA SER A 31 -11.29 33.22 -12.73
C SER A 31 -12.38 34.22 -12.31
N GLU A 32 -12.87 34.13 -11.06
CA GLU A 32 -13.83 35.10 -10.50
C GLU A 32 -13.14 36.27 -9.78
N MET A 33 -11.86 36.13 -9.45
CA MET A 33 -11.12 37.11 -8.64
C MET A 33 -10.31 38.09 -9.52
N VAL A 34 -9.79 37.59 -10.63
CA VAL A 34 -8.95 38.36 -11.55
C VAL A 34 -9.34 38.10 -13.00
N LYS A 35 -9.15 39.12 -13.87
CA LYS A 35 -9.34 38.94 -15.30
C LYS A 35 -8.21 38.07 -15.86
N LEU A 36 -8.57 36.89 -16.35
CA LEU A 36 -7.68 35.97 -17.02
C LEU A 36 -7.73 36.17 -18.55
N PRO A 37 -6.75 35.65 -19.30
CA PRO A 37 -6.81 35.57 -20.75
C PRO A 37 -8.07 34.80 -21.21
N GLU A 38 -8.64 35.21 -22.36
CA GLU A 38 -9.92 34.65 -22.88
C GLU A 38 -9.92 33.16 -23.14
N TRP A 39 -8.75 32.53 -23.23
CA TRP A 39 -8.63 31.07 -23.39
C TRP A 39 -8.74 30.27 -22.07
N ILE A 40 -8.78 30.97 -20.93
CA ILE A 40 -9.01 30.34 -19.60
C ILE A 40 -10.44 30.69 -19.15
N ASP A 41 -11.37 29.76 -19.32
CA ASP A 41 -12.77 29.96 -18.93
C ASP A 41 -12.97 29.79 -17.41
N TYR A 42 -12.19 28.91 -16.82
CA TYR A 42 -12.27 28.60 -15.40
C TYR A 42 -10.90 28.24 -14.85
N LEU A 43 -10.58 28.76 -13.68
CA LEU A 43 -9.37 28.41 -12.94
C LEU A 43 -9.67 28.41 -11.44
N LYS A 44 -9.49 27.26 -10.80
CA LYS A 44 -9.63 27.09 -9.37
C LYS A 44 -8.38 26.44 -8.79
N VAL A 45 -7.91 26.99 -7.68
CA VAL A 45 -6.84 26.40 -6.87
C VAL A 45 -7.44 25.96 -5.53
N ARG A 46 -7.00 24.81 -5.05
CA ARG A 46 -7.42 24.27 -3.75
C ARG A 46 -6.21 23.81 -2.95
N GLY A 47 -6.31 23.94 -1.64
CA GLY A 47 -5.35 23.38 -0.71
C GLY A 47 -6.07 22.89 0.53
N SER A 48 -5.65 21.75 1.06
CA SER A 48 -6.24 21.19 2.28
C SER A 48 -5.19 20.53 3.15
N PHE A 49 -5.49 20.55 4.43
CA PHE A 49 -4.85 19.75 5.44
C PHE A 49 -5.93 18.94 6.17
N SER A 50 -5.67 17.67 6.39
CA SER A 50 -6.53 16.83 7.22
C SER A 50 -5.70 15.93 8.10
N SER A 51 -6.17 15.73 9.33
CA SER A 51 -5.66 14.72 10.23
C SER A 51 -6.77 13.70 10.46
N VAL A 52 -6.48 12.41 10.34
CA VAL A 52 -7.46 11.33 10.53
C VAL A 52 -6.88 10.29 11.47
N GLY A 53 -7.68 9.91 12.47
CA GLY A 53 -7.35 8.81 13.37
C GLY A 53 -8.05 7.52 12.94
N THR A 54 -7.36 6.40 13.01
CA THR A 54 -7.92 5.07 12.75
C THR A 54 -7.70 4.19 13.98
N PRO A 55 -8.77 3.62 14.59
CA PRO A 55 -8.63 2.70 15.69
C PRO A 55 -8.10 1.35 15.17
N TYR A 56 -7.38 0.63 16.01
CA TYR A 56 -6.93 -0.73 15.73
C TYR A 56 -8.07 -1.76 15.93
N PRO A 57 -7.86 -3.04 15.53
CA PRO A 57 -8.84 -4.12 15.74
C PRO A 57 -9.23 -4.27 17.22
N ARG A 58 -10.44 -4.80 17.46
CA ARG A 58 -10.93 -5.02 18.83
C ARG A 58 -10.10 -6.08 19.54
N PHE A 59 -10.07 -5.99 20.87
CA PHE A 59 -9.49 -6.97 21.80
C PHE A 59 -7.96 -7.12 21.73
N LEU A 60 -7.24 -6.11 21.22
CA LEU A 60 -5.78 -6.13 21.24
C LEU A 60 -5.17 -5.72 22.58
N THR A 61 -5.89 -4.92 23.37
CA THR A 61 -5.38 -4.34 24.63
C THR A 61 -5.60 -5.19 25.86
N TYR A 62 -6.37 -6.27 25.77
CA TYR A 62 -6.61 -7.20 26.88
C TYR A 62 -6.84 -8.61 26.38
N PRO A 63 -6.49 -9.63 27.20
CA PRO A 63 -6.61 -11.02 26.81
C PRO A 63 -8.08 -11.42 26.58
N THR A 64 -8.32 -12.21 25.54
CA THR A 64 -9.58 -12.84 25.26
C THR A 64 -9.41 -14.34 25.08
N TYR A 65 -10.42 -15.09 25.45
CA TYR A 65 -10.46 -16.53 25.28
C TYR A 65 -11.64 -16.90 24.41
N ALA A 66 -11.44 -17.80 23.46
CA ALA A 66 -12.50 -18.35 22.62
C ALA A 66 -12.74 -19.81 23.00
N TYR A 67 -14.00 -20.19 23.20
CA TYR A 67 -14.35 -21.60 23.45
C TYR A 67 -14.44 -22.35 22.13
N ASP A 68 -13.62 -23.40 21.97
CA ASP A 68 -13.70 -24.33 20.85
C ASP A 68 -14.65 -25.45 21.19
N ALA A 69 -15.88 -25.41 20.69
CA ALA A 69 -16.91 -26.41 20.97
C ALA A 69 -16.54 -27.82 20.46
N ASN A 70 -15.71 -27.94 19.43
CA ASN A 70 -15.29 -29.23 18.89
C ASN A 70 -14.25 -29.93 19.78
N LYS A 71 -13.38 -29.13 20.41
CA LYS A 71 -12.34 -29.62 21.32
C LYS A 71 -12.76 -29.57 22.78
N GLN A 72 -13.92 -28.96 23.06
CA GLN A 72 -14.43 -28.71 24.42
C GLN A 72 -13.40 -28.00 25.31
N ASP A 73 -12.62 -27.06 24.72
CA ASP A 73 -11.52 -26.40 25.40
C ASP A 73 -11.51 -24.90 25.10
N TRP A 74 -10.90 -24.12 26.02
CA TRP A 74 -10.68 -22.70 25.86
C TRP A 74 -9.36 -22.45 25.15
N LYS A 75 -9.41 -21.78 24.01
CA LYS A 75 -8.21 -21.29 23.33
C LYS A 75 -7.86 -19.90 23.86
N SER A 76 -6.61 -19.73 24.26
CA SER A 76 -6.05 -18.40 24.49
C SER A 76 -5.96 -17.64 23.18
N GLN A 77 -5.90 -16.32 23.28
CA GLN A 77 -5.66 -15.47 22.10
C GLN A 77 -4.26 -15.77 21.52
N THR A 78 -4.15 -15.53 20.21
CA THR A 78 -2.92 -15.79 19.45
C THR A 78 -1.92 -14.63 19.51
N HIS A 79 -2.32 -13.50 20.06
CA HIS A 79 -1.46 -12.32 20.16
C HIS A 79 -1.18 -11.94 21.62
N TYR A 80 0.02 -11.41 21.84
CA TYR A 80 0.41 -10.90 23.15
C TYR A 80 -0.41 -9.63 23.48
N PRO A 81 -1.10 -9.55 24.64
CA PRO A 81 -1.93 -8.39 24.98
C PRO A 81 -1.05 -7.20 25.34
N ILE A 82 -1.12 -6.15 24.56
CA ILE A 82 -0.41 -4.91 24.82
C ILE A 82 -1.36 -3.93 25.47
N GLY A 83 -1.10 -3.57 26.72
CA GLY A 83 -1.97 -2.69 27.51
C GLY A 83 -2.07 -1.24 27.05
N LYS A 84 -1.25 -0.80 26.10
CA LYS A 84 -1.17 0.62 25.68
C LYS A 84 -0.98 0.71 24.18
N LEU A 85 -2.08 0.92 23.45
CA LEU A 85 -2.08 1.22 22.05
C LEU A 85 -2.67 2.60 21.80
N TYR A 86 -2.13 3.33 20.84
CA TYR A 86 -2.64 4.62 20.37
C TYR A 86 -3.38 4.42 19.04
N PRO A 87 -4.37 5.26 18.68
CA PRO A 87 -4.92 5.23 17.34
C PRO A 87 -3.83 5.56 16.32
N GLU A 88 -3.88 4.89 15.18
CA GLU A 88 -3.08 5.31 14.02
C GLU A 88 -3.53 6.69 13.59
N ARG A 89 -2.59 7.56 13.24
CA ARG A 89 -2.88 8.92 12.81
C ARG A 89 -2.25 9.20 11.46
N THR A 90 -3.07 9.64 10.51
CA THR A 90 -2.61 10.09 9.20
C THR A 90 -2.84 11.59 9.06
N ASP A 91 -1.75 12.32 8.87
CA ASP A 91 -1.74 13.75 8.56
C ASP A 91 -1.47 13.92 7.06
N SER A 92 -2.40 14.56 6.35
CA SER A 92 -2.37 14.69 4.90
C SER A 92 -2.43 16.15 4.46
N TRP A 93 -1.61 16.50 3.49
CA TRP A 93 -1.64 17.77 2.76
C TRP A 93 -1.98 17.49 1.30
N GLU A 94 -2.83 18.31 0.73
CA GLU A 94 -3.18 18.25 -0.68
C GLU A 94 -3.19 19.67 -1.27
N ILE A 95 -2.62 19.82 -2.46
CA ILE A 95 -2.72 21.01 -3.29
C ILE A 95 -3.24 20.56 -4.65
N GLY A 96 -4.26 21.24 -5.16
CA GLY A 96 -4.87 20.91 -6.44
C GLY A 96 -5.21 22.15 -7.27
N LEU A 97 -5.32 21.90 -8.56
CA LEU A 97 -5.70 22.89 -9.56
C LEU A 97 -6.72 22.29 -10.50
N ASP A 98 -7.78 23.01 -10.77
CA ASP A 98 -8.80 22.68 -11.77
C ASP A 98 -8.93 23.83 -12.76
N ALA A 99 -8.84 23.56 -14.05
CA ALA A 99 -8.96 24.53 -15.10
C ALA A 99 -9.87 24.05 -16.24
N THR A 100 -10.59 24.98 -16.86
CA THR A 100 -11.27 24.77 -18.14
C THR A 100 -10.67 25.76 -19.13
N LEU A 101 -10.20 25.23 -20.25
CA LEU A 101 -9.51 25.96 -21.29
C LEU A 101 -10.28 25.80 -22.60
N TRP A 102 -10.39 26.89 -23.36
CA TRP A 102 -11.09 26.91 -24.68
C TRP A 102 -12.47 26.27 -24.63
N LYS A 103 -13.18 26.34 -23.48
CA LYS A 103 -14.50 25.78 -23.18
C LYS A 103 -14.60 24.24 -23.16
N ASP A 104 -13.75 23.56 -23.89
CA ASP A 104 -13.86 22.12 -24.16
C ASP A 104 -12.79 21.29 -23.42
N LEU A 105 -11.67 21.88 -23.07
CA LEU A 105 -10.56 21.18 -22.43
C LEU A 105 -10.57 21.41 -20.92
N LYS A 106 -10.76 20.36 -20.16
CA LYS A 106 -10.69 20.36 -18.69
C LYS A 106 -9.39 19.73 -18.24
N VAL A 107 -8.68 20.41 -17.36
CA VAL A 107 -7.44 19.95 -16.74
C VAL A 107 -7.63 19.95 -15.24
N SER A 108 -7.33 18.85 -14.59
CA SER A 108 -7.29 18.75 -13.14
C SER A 108 -5.99 18.10 -12.73
N GLY A 109 -5.36 18.62 -11.69
CA GLY A 109 -4.15 18.05 -11.12
C GLY A 109 -4.12 18.25 -9.62
N SER A 110 -3.63 17.25 -8.90
CA SER A 110 -3.37 17.36 -7.47
C SER A 110 -2.07 16.68 -7.08
N PHE A 111 -1.42 17.26 -6.10
CA PHE A 111 -0.30 16.66 -5.38
C PHE A 111 -0.71 16.46 -3.94
N TYR A 112 -0.43 15.27 -3.41
CA TYR A 112 -0.69 14.94 -2.02
C TYR A 112 0.56 14.42 -1.32
N TYR A 113 0.59 14.64 0.00
CA TYR A 113 1.63 14.18 0.90
C TYR A 113 1.00 13.77 2.23
N ALA A 114 1.14 12.52 2.59
CA ALA A 114 0.51 11.95 3.77
C ALA A 114 1.53 11.19 4.63
N ASN A 115 1.48 11.43 5.94
CA ASN A 115 2.29 10.73 6.94
C ASN A 115 1.36 9.96 7.88
N THR A 116 1.58 8.66 8.00
CA THR A 116 0.88 7.80 8.98
C THR A 116 1.81 7.47 10.12
N TYR A 117 1.43 7.86 11.31
CA TYR A 117 2.12 7.62 12.57
C TYR A 117 1.42 6.54 13.39
N ASN A 118 2.14 5.92 14.31
CA ASN A 118 1.66 4.82 15.14
C ASN A 118 1.11 3.65 14.32
N GLN A 119 1.67 3.43 13.12
CA GLN A 119 1.24 2.30 12.31
C GLN A 119 1.53 0.99 13.06
N THR A 120 0.52 0.13 13.09
CA THR A 120 0.58 -1.13 13.79
C THR A 120 1.23 -2.20 12.91
N PHE A 121 2.27 -2.82 13.43
CA PHE A 121 2.88 -4.02 12.85
C PHE A 121 2.67 -5.21 13.78
N ASP A 122 2.64 -6.42 13.22
CA ASP A 122 2.39 -7.65 13.94
C ASP A 122 3.55 -8.66 13.82
N PRO A 123 4.76 -8.33 14.31
CA PRO A 123 5.88 -9.25 14.31
C PRO A 123 5.51 -10.55 15.03
N GLN A 124 6.06 -11.66 14.51
CA GLN A 124 5.83 -12.96 15.08
C GLN A 124 6.71 -13.17 16.30
N LEU A 125 6.13 -13.85 17.27
CA LEU A 125 6.84 -14.28 18.46
C LEU A 125 7.32 -15.72 18.32
N PRO A 126 8.42 -16.10 18.98
CA PRO A 126 8.81 -17.49 19.11
C PRO A 126 7.69 -18.32 19.78
N VAL A 127 7.50 -19.55 19.33
CA VAL A 127 6.48 -20.47 19.88
C VAL A 127 6.62 -20.64 21.41
N SER A 128 7.84 -20.53 21.94
CA SER A 128 8.13 -20.57 23.38
C SER A 128 7.48 -19.46 24.19
N SER A 129 7.03 -18.37 23.55
CA SER A 129 6.31 -17.29 24.23
C SER A 129 4.84 -17.63 24.57
N GLY A 130 4.30 -18.68 23.97
CA GLY A 130 2.89 -19.02 24.06
C GLY A 130 1.95 -18.15 23.22
N TYR A 131 2.50 -17.21 22.45
CA TYR A 131 1.76 -16.33 21.54
C TYR A 131 2.37 -16.37 20.13
N ASP A 132 1.54 -16.14 19.14
CA ASP A 132 1.98 -16.14 17.74
C ASP A 132 2.51 -14.75 17.32
N LYS A 133 1.90 -13.69 17.86
CA LYS A 133 2.12 -12.31 17.41
C LYS A 133 2.24 -11.31 18.56
N LEU A 134 3.02 -10.28 18.32
CA LEU A 134 3.10 -9.05 19.13
C LEU A 134 2.65 -7.89 18.26
N TYR A 135 1.72 -7.06 18.72
CA TYR A 135 1.39 -5.81 18.05
C TYR A 135 2.30 -4.69 18.55
N VAL A 136 2.96 -4.02 17.63
CA VAL A 136 3.86 -2.89 17.91
C VAL A 136 3.39 -1.67 17.17
N GLN A 137 3.31 -0.53 17.83
CA GLN A 137 2.85 0.75 17.29
C GLN A 137 3.94 1.81 17.35
N THR A 138 4.90 1.72 16.45
CA THR A 138 5.93 2.74 16.32
C THR A 138 6.17 3.12 14.87
N GLY A 139 5.47 2.46 13.96
CA GLY A 139 5.66 2.64 12.52
C GLY A 139 5.34 4.05 12.04
N TYR A 140 6.22 4.55 11.18
CA TYR A 140 6.03 5.77 10.44
C TYR A 140 6.14 5.49 8.94
N VAL A 141 5.02 5.68 8.23
CA VAL A 141 4.93 5.44 6.80
C VAL A 141 4.49 6.71 6.09
N ARG A 142 5.17 7.00 5.00
CA ARG A 142 4.94 8.16 4.16
C ARG A 142 4.37 7.74 2.82
N ASN A 143 3.37 8.47 2.35
CA ASN A 143 2.82 8.34 1.02
C ASN A 143 2.77 9.72 0.36
N TYR A 144 3.24 9.83 -0.87
CA TYR A 144 3.10 11.04 -1.65
C TYR A 144 2.94 10.71 -3.13
N GLY A 145 2.21 11.54 -3.83
CA GLY A 145 1.92 11.27 -5.21
C GLY A 145 1.30 12.44 -5.93
N PHE A 146 1.13 12.22 -7.21
CA PHE A 146 0.53 13.18 -8.13
C PHE A 146 -0.59 12.51 -8.90
N GLU A 147 -1.70 13.20 -9.06
CA GLU A 147 -2.83 12.80 -9.87
C GLU A 147 -3.14 13.88 -10.89
N ALA A 148 -3.43 13.46 -12.11
CA ALA A 148 -3.81 14.37 -13.19
C ALA A 148 -4.93 13.78 -14.03
N MET A 149 -5.80 14.64 -14.48
CA MET A 149 -6.85 14.34 -15.46
C MET A 149 -6.86 15.40 -16.55
N LEU A 150 -6.90 14.94 -17.78
CA LEU A 150 -7.13 15.75 -18.95
C LEU A 150 -8.40 15.25 -19.63
N SER A 151 -9.40 16.11 -19.82
CA SER A 151 -10.67 15.74 -20.45
C SER A 151 -11.02 16.74 -21.54
N TYR A 152 -11.31 16.25 -22.70
CA TYR A 152 -11.74 17.03 -23.84
C TYR A 152 -13.10 16.52 -24.30
N GLY A 153 -14.04 17.43 -24.56
CA GLY A 153 -15.37 17.09 -25.09
C GLY A 153 -15.86 18.16 -26.03
N HIS A 154 -16.15 17.77 -27.29
CA HIS A 154 -16.66 18.68 -28.29
C HIS A 154 -17.72 18.03 -29.18
N ARG A 155 -18.62 18.84 -29.70
CA ARG A 155 -19.67 18.41 -30.66
C ARG A 155 -19.59 19.21 -31.95
N TRP A 156 -19.46 18.47 -33.08
CA TRP A 156 -19.53 19.03 -34.42
C TRP A 156 -20.83 18.56 -35.09
N GLY A 157 -21.92 19.35 -34.94
CA GLY A 157 -23.23 18.96 -35.41
C GLY A 157 -23.74 17.67 -34.77
N ASP A 158 -23.97 16.62 -35.53
CA ASP A 158 -24.43 15.32 -35.04
C ASP A 158 -23.32 14.44 -34.46
N PHE A 159 -22.05 14.79 -34.70
CA PHE A 159 -20.90 14.06 -34.16
C PHE A 159 -20.41 14.67 -32.85
N GLY A 160 -20.29 13.82 -31.83
CA GLY A 160 -19.69 14.17 -30.54
C GLY A 160 -18.49 13.28 -30.24
N TRP A 161 -17.45 13.90 -29.67
CA TRP A 161 -16.27 13.18 -29.15
C TRP A 161 -15.97 13.65 -27.75
N ASP A 162 -15.92 12.67 -26.82
CA ASP A 162 -15.49 12.86 -25.44
C ASP A 162 -14.29 11.95 -25.17
N SER A 163 -13.20 12.54 -24.71
CA SER A 163 -11.96 11.84 -24.39
C SER A 163 -11.47 12.27 -23.02
N SER A 164 -11.10 11.32 -22.16
CA SER A 164 -10.47 11.65 -20.88
C SER A 164 -9.26 10.75 -20.63
N PHE A 165 -8.17 11.38 -20.25
CA PHE A 165 -6.94 10.73 -19.84
C PHE A 165 -6.68 11.00 -18.36
N THR A 166 -6.40 9.94 -17.59
CA THR A 166 -6.04 10.03 -16.18
C THR A 166 -4.67 9.43 -15.95
N PHE A 167 -3.91 10.07 -15.09
CA PHE A 167 -2.61 9.64 -14.63
C PHE A 167 -2.57 9.71 -13.10
N SER A 168 -2.06 8.68 -12.44
CA SER A 168 -1.80 8.71 -11.01
C SER A 168 -0.50 8.01 -10.68
N THR A 169 0.24 8.57 -9.72
CA THR A 169 1.42 7.96 -9.13
C THR A 169 1.37 8.07 -7.63
N ASN A 170 1.86 7.05 -6.93
CA ASN A 170 2.04 7.06 -5.48
C ASN A 170 3.41 6.48 -5.15
N LYS A 171 4.16 7.18 -4.33
CA LYS A 171 5.35 6.65 -3.69
C LYS A 171 5.06 6.38 -2.23
N ASN A 172 5.18 5.12 -1.84
CA ASN A 172 5.09 4.65 -0.47
C ASN A 172 6.52 4.50 0.08
N GLU A 173 6.74 4.89 1.31
CA GLU A 173 8.04 4.79 1.98
C GLU A 173 7.84 4.45 3.45
N ILE A 174 8.48 3.39 3.91
CA ILE A 174 8.60 3.07 5.33
C ILE A 174 9.74 3.92 5.88
N VAL A 175 9.41 4.94 6.66
CA VAL A 175 10.40 5.83 7.25
C VAL A 175 10.98 5.22 8.51
N GLU A 176 10.14 4.55 9.31
CA GLU A 176 10.53 3.91 10.55
C GLU A 176 9.61 2.71 10.80
N LEU A 177 10.16 1.59 11.23
CA LEU A 177 9.40 0.41 11.61
C LEU A 177 9.12 0.37 13.10
N VAL A 178 10.13 -0.01 13.88
CA VAL A 178 10.03 -0.10 15.34
C VAL A 178 11.24 0.59 15.94
N LYS A 179 11.01 1.67 16.67
CA LYS A 179 12.06 2.42 17.33
C LYS A 179 11.71 2.63 18.79
N ASP A 180 12.72 2.43 19.64
CA ASP A 180 12.64 2.65 21.08
C ASP A 180 11.44 1.97 21.77
N TYR A 181 11.02 0.81 21.22
CA TYR A 181 9.96 0.02 21.82
C TYR A 181 10.44 -0.61 23.11
N ILE A 182 9.82 -0.26 24.23
CA ILE A 182 10.12 -0.82 25.55
C ILE A 182 9.18 -1.99 25.81
N HIS A 183 9.75 -3.20 25.90
CA HIS A 183 8.97 -4.40 26.20
C HIS A 183 8.39 -4.30 27.63
N PRO A 184 7.06 -4.46 27.81
CA PRO A 184 6.38 -4.15 29.08
C PRO A 184 6.88 -4.96 30.27
N GLU A 185 7.28 -6.23 30.08
CA GLU A 185 7.71 -7.09 31.16
C GLU A 185 9.21 -7.04 31.43
N SER A 186 10.03 -6.96 30.38
CA SER A 186 11.49 -7.01 30.53
C SER A 186 12.13 -5.63 30.68
N GLY A 187 11.40 -4.55 30.37
CA GLY A 187 11.93 -3.19 30.35
C GLY A 187 13.03 -2.95 29.30
N LYS A 188 13.29 -3.94 28.42
CA LYS A 188 14.31 -3.81 27.37
C LYS A 188 13.79 -3.00 26.21
N THR A 189 14.65 -2.15 25.66
CA THR A 189 14.38 -1.40 24.44
C THR A 189 14.75 -2.23 23.22
N TYR A 190 13.83 -2.26 22.24
CA TYR A 190 14.02 -2.95 20.98
C TYR A 190 13.87 -1.96 19.82
N ASN A 191 14.76 -2.11 18.85
CA ASN A 191 14.72 -1.44 17.57
C ASN A 191 14.66 -2.51 16.49
N VAL A 192 13.73 -2.36 15.53
CA VAL A 192 13.56 -3.30 14.42
C VAL A 192 13.54 -2.50 13.15
N ASP A 193 14.57 -2.64 12.35
CA ASP A 193 14.75 -2.01 11.03
C ASP A 193 14.25 -2.88 9.88
N LYS A 194 13.91 -4.13 10.17
CA LYS A 194 13.46 -5.14 9.21
C LYS A 194 12.43 -6.07 9.83
N LEU A 195 11.30 -6.27 9.13
CA LEU A 195 10.25 -7.21 9.52
C LEU A 195 9.86 -8.10 8.35
N GLU A 196 10.08 -9.40 8.47
CA GLU A 196 9.61 -10.40 7.52
C GLU A 196 8.15 -10.77 7.85
N LEU A 197 7.26 -10.57 6.86
CA LEU A 197 5.87 -10.99 7.00
C LEU A 197 5.76 -12.48 6.64
N LYS A 198 5.12 -13.28 7.52
CA LYS A 198 4.77 -14.66 7.16
C LYS A 198 3.80 -14.60 5.98
N THR A 199 4.26 -15.13 4.88
CA THR A 199 3.38 -15.62 3.83
C THR A 199 2.91 -17.01 4.25
N ASP A 200 1.62 -17.26 4.10
CA ASP A 200 1.00 -18.55 4.40
C ASP A 200 1.74 -19.64 3.60
N GLU A 201 2.58 -20.44 4.25
CA GLU A 201 3.46 -21.42 3.60
C GLU A 201 2.67 -22.45 2.77
N GLY A 202 1.37 -22.58 3.03
CA GLY A 202 0.44 -23.43 2.28
C GLY A 202 -0.06 -22.88 0.96
N ARG A 203 0.21 -21.60 0.62
CA ARG A 203 -0.33 -20.93 -0.58
C ARG A 203 0.70 -20.61 -1.66
N GLY A 204 1.85 -21.28 -1.67
CA GLY A 204 2.74 -21.31 -2.84
C GLY A 204 3.53 -20.04 -3.13
N PHE A 205 3.79 -19.17 -2.14
CA PHE A 205 4.73 -18.06 -2.33
C PHE A 205 6.19 -18.52 -2.40
N GLY A 206 6.45 -19.79 -2.17
CA GLY A 206 7.75 -20.42 -2.35
C GLY A 206 8.88 -19.66 -1.67
N LYS A 207 9.86 -19.24 -2.47
CA LYS A 207 11.05 -18.52 -2.01
C LYS A 207 10.85 -16.99 -1.92
N ALA A 208 9.72 -16.44 -2.37
CA ALA A 208 9.43 -15.01 -2.35
C ALA A 208 8.69 -14.61 -1.06
N LYS A 209 9.16 -13.55 -0.40
CA LYS A 209 8.66 -13.07 0.89
C LYS A 209 8.49 -11.56 0.89
N PHE A 210 7.46 -11.07 1.57
CA PHE A 210 7.34 -9.65 1.87
C PHE A 210 8.23 -9.30 3.06
N ILE A 211 9.18 -8.41 2.84
CA ILE A 211 10.04 -7.88 3.89
C ILE A 211 9.85 -6.37 3.97
N LEU A 212 9.33 -5.92 5.11
CA LEU A 212 9.28 -4.52 5.44
C LEU A 212 10.64 -4.09 5.94
N LYS A 213 11.18 -3.03 5.37
CA LYS A 213 12.50 -2.49 5.72
C LYS A 213 12.46 -0.97 5.67
N GLU A 214 13.14 -0.31 6.57
CA GLU A 214 13.29 1.15 6.54
C GLU A 214 13.90 1.60 5.21
N GLY A 215 13.33 2.67 4.62
CA GLY A 215 13.65 3.14 3.27
C GLY A 215 13.04 2.33 2.12
N GLY A 216 12.36 1.22 2.44
CA GLY A 216 11.61 0.40 1.49
C GLY A 216 10.15 0.80 1.39
N THR A 217 9.36 -0.06 0.73
CA THR A 217 7.90 0.11 0.60
C THR A 217 7.15 -1.02 1.30
N LEU A 218 5.86 -0.80 1.61
CA LEU A 218 4.98 -1.84 2.16
C LEU A 218 4.75 -3.02 1.20
N GLY A 219 5.11 -2.86 -0.07
CA GLY A 219 4.94 -3.87 -1.11
C GLY A 219 6.24 -4.50 -1.61
N ASP A 220 7.35 -4.32 -0.92
CA ASP A 220 8.63 -4.86 -1.35
C ASP A 220 8.71 -6.38 -1.17
N LEU A 221 9.04 -7.06 -2.25
CA LEU A 221 9.19 -8.51 -2.33
C LEU A 221 10.67 -8.88 -2.41
N TYR A 222 11.08 -9.82 -1.60
CA TYR A 222 12.45 -10.30 -1.49
C TYR A 222 12.52 -11.82 -1.63
N THR A 223 13.72 -12.32 -1.91
CA THR A 223 14.06 -13.74 -1.80
C THR A 223 15.35 -13.91 -1.00
N HIS A 224 15.50 -15.06 -0.34
CA HIS A 224 16.73 -15.47 0.30
C HIS A 224 17.51 -16.48 -0.55
N ALA A 225 16.95 -16.88 -1.69
CA ALA A 225 17.58 -17.83 -2.60
C ALA A 225 18.09 -17.12 -3.86
N ASP A 226 19.26 -17.54 -4.32
CA ASP A 226 19.83 -17.13 -5.61
C ASP A 226 20.44 -18.33 -6.33
N LEU A 227 20.71 -18.17 -7.61
CA LEU A 227 21.41 -19.16 -8.39
C LEU A 227 22.93 -19.03 -8.18
N LYS A 228 23.62 -20.14 -7.98
CA LYS A 228 25.09 -20.12 -7.99
C LYS A 228 25.58 -19.70 -9.36
N ARG A 229 26.56 -18.79 -9.36
CA ARG A 229 27.19 -18.27 -10.58
C ARG A 229 28.69 -18.39 -10.49
N ASP A 230 29.31 -18.54 -11.64
CA ASP A 230 30.78 -18.46 -11.77
C ASP A 230 31.23 -16.98 -11.73
N ILE A 231 32.55 -16.78 -11.84
CA ILE A 231 33.15 -15.44 -11.83
C ILE A 231 32.73 -14.59 -13.03
N ASN A 232 32.25 -15.20 -14.11
CA ASN A 232 31.76 -14.53 -15.31
C ASN A 232 30.24 -14.28 -15.28
N GLY A 233 29.54 -14.71 -14.18
CA GLY A 233 28.12 -14.55 -14.02
C GLY A 233 27.24 -15.67 -14.63
N ASN A 234 27.84 -16.73 -15.17
CA ASN A 234 27.11 -17.87 -15.70
C ASN A 234 26.54 -18.72 -14.58
N VAL A 235 25.34 -19.23 -14.76
CA VAL A 235 24.67 -20.13 -13.80
C VAL A 235 25.43 -21.47 -13.78
N LEU A 236 25.77 -21.92 -12.59
CA LEU A 236 26.40 -23.21 -12.37
C LEU A 236 25.36 -24.33 -12.34
N VAL A 237 25.67 -25.42 -13.01
CA VAL A 237 24.94 -26.67 -12.97
C VAL A 237 25.75 -27.74 -12.28
N ASP A 238 25.11 -28.72 -11.67
CA ASP A 238 25.76 -29.89 -11.09
C ASP A 238 26.13 -30.94 -12.17
N ASN A 239 26.66 -32.04 -11.75
CA ASN A 239 27.10 -33.12 -12.68
C ASN A 239 25.93 -33.79 -13.39
N ASP A 240 24.72 -33.67 -12.87
CA ASP A 240 23.46 -34.21 -13.42
C ASP A 240 22.74 -33.19 -14.32
N GLY A 241 23.31 -31.99 -14.50
CA GLY A 241 22.75 -30.91 -15.30
C GLY A 241 21.76 -30.03 -14.58
N ASN A 242 21.52 -30.20 -13.28
CA ASN A 242 20.59 -29.41 -12.51
C ASN A 242 21.21 -28.06 -12.11
N VAL A 243 20.40 -27.03 -12.12
CA VAL A 243 20.77 -25.69 -11.66
C VAL A 243 21.04 -25.70 -10.16
N THR A 244 22.20 -25.20 -9.74
CA THR A 244 22.55 -25.11 -8.32
C THR A 244 22.07 -23.80 -7.72
N ALA A 245 21.41 -23.88 -6.56
CA ALA A 245 20.92 -22.73 -5.81
C ALA A 245 21.76 -22.46 -4.56
N ILE A 246 21.74 -21.23 -4.11
CA ILE A 246 22.21 -20.81 -2.79
C ILE A 246 20.98 -20.50 -1.96
N ASP A 247 20.71 -21.30 -0.94
CA ASP A 247 19.74 -20.92 0.10
C ASP A 247 20.47 -20.03 1.11
N ASN A 248 19.85 -18.99 1.59
CA ASN A 248 20.44 -17.97 2.48
C ASN A 248 21.48 -17.05 1.80
N ALA A 249 21.22 -16.64 0.58
CA ALA A 249 22.00 -15.61 -0.11
C ALA A 249 21.83 -14.18 0.45
N GLY A 250 21.07 -14.03 1.55
CA GLY A 250 20.68 -12.75 2.13
C GLY A 250 19.38 -12.19 1.55
N ASP A 251 19.05 -10.97 1.90
CA ASP A 251 17.83 -10.32 1.40
C ASP A 251 18.06 -9.75 -0.01
N ILE A 252 17.61 -10.45 -1.02
CA ILE A 252 17.68 -10.00 -2.42
C ILE A 252 16.33 -9.42 -2.80
N LYS A 253 16.30 -8.10 -3.05
CA LYS A 253 15.07 -7.41 -3.45
C LYS A 253 14.70 -7.77 -4.89
N LEU A 254 13.54 -8.39 -5.07
CA LEU A 254 12.97 -8.71 -6.38
C LEU A 254 12.29 -7.50 -7.02
N GLY A 255 11.69 -6.65 -6.20
CA GLY A 255 10.97 -5.45 -6.62
C GLY A 255 9.85 -5.12 -5.65
N SER A 256 8.94 -4.25 -6.06
CA SER A 256 7.73 -3.91 -5.31
C SER A 256 6.49 -4.31 -6.09
N VAL A 257 5.47 -4.82 -5.41
CA VAL A 257 4.15 -5.08 -6.02
C VAL A 257 3.38 -3.78 -6.30
N LEU A 258 3.82 -2.67 -5.72
CA LEU A 258 3.19 -1.37 -5.94
C LEU A 258 3.55 -0.83 -7.32
N PRO A 259 2.60 -0.34 -8.10
CA PRO A 259 2.87 0.27 -9.40
C PRO A 259 3.58 1.61 -9.22
N LYS A 260 4.39 1.98 -10.21
CA LYS A 260 5.00 3.31 -10.30
C LYS A 260 4.00 4.35 -10.79
N ALA A 261 3.10 3.95 -11.69
CA ALA A 261 2.03 4.80 -12.19
C ALA A 261 0.87 3.96 -12.72
N ASN A 262 -0.33 4.56 -12.68
CA ASN A 262 -1.52 4.04 -13.33
C ASN A 262 -2.00 5.06 -14.36
N LEU A 263 -2.43 4.57 -15.51
CA LEU A 263 -2.95 5.35 -16.62
C LEU A 263 -4.31 4.80 -17.02
N ALA A 264 -5.23 5.68 -17.37
CA ALA A 264 -6.43 5.29 -18.04
C ALA A 264 -6.80 6.29 -19.13
N TRP A 265 -7.24 5.80 -20.26
CA TRP A 265 -7.69 6.61 -21.40
C TRP A 265 -9.06 6.13 -21.85
N ASN A 266 -10.06 6.94 -21.60
CA ASN A 266 -11.43 6.70 -21.97
C ASN A 266 -11.80 7.55 -23.19
N ASN A 267 -12.45 6.95 -24.18
CA ASN A 267 -12.97 7.63 -25.35
C ASN A 267 -14.41 7.23 -25.61
N SER A 268 -15.22 8.19 -25.99
CA SER A 268 -16.61 8.00 -26.41
C SER A 268 -16.88 8.84 -27.65
N PHE A 269 -17.47 8.21 -28.63
CA PHE A 269 -17.89 8.83 -29.88
C PHE A 269 -19.40 8.66 -30.03
N SER A 270 -20.08 9.73 -30.41
CA SER A 270 -21.52 9.70 -30.65
C SER A 270 -21.82 10.23 -32.02
N TYR A 271 -22.69 9.56 -32.79
CA TYR A 271 -23.16 10.01 -34.10
C TYR A 271 -24.60 9.54 -34.32
N LYS A 272 -25.54 10.47 -34.52
CA LYS A 272 -26.96 10.22 -34.85
C LYS A 272 -27.59 9.11 -34.03
N GLY A 273 -27.36 9.12 -32.68
CA GLY A 273 -27.94 8.15 -31.76
C GLY A 273 -27.15 6.86 -31.58
N VAL A 274 -26.06 6.67 -32.31
CA VAL A 274 -25.11 5.56 -32.10
C VAL A 274 -23.98 6.07 -31.20
N ASN A 275 -23.65 5.32 -30.15
CA ASN A 275 -22.53 5.62 -29.24
C ASN A 275 -21.55 4.45 -29.26
N VAL A 276 -20.28 4.77 -29.41
CA VAL A 276 -19.17 3.79 -29.34
C VAL A 276 -18.13 4.33 -28.36
N GLY A 277 -17.72 3.51 -27.41
CA GLY A 277 -16.70 3.89 -26.44
C GLY A 277 -15.71 2.77 -26.18
N PHE A 278 -14.51 3.15 -25.74
CA PHE A 278 -13.50 2.23 -25.26
C PHE A 278 -12.71 2.83 -24.10
N LEU A 279 -12.25 1.98 -23.22
CA LEU A 279 -11.36 2.31 -22.11
C LEU A 279 -10.07 1.48 -22.21
N LEU A 280 -8.95 2.18 -22.26
CA LEU A 280 -7.62 1.56 -22.14
C LEU A 280 -7.05 1.89 -20.77
N THR A 281 -6.54 0.89 -20.06
CA THR A 281 -5.87 1.07 -18.78
C THR A 281 -4.48 0.47 -18.84
N ALA A 282 -3.53 1.13 -18.18
CA ALA A 282 -2.17 0.64 -18.05
C ALA A 282 -1.69 0.83 -16.61
N ARG A 283 -1.07 -0.21 -16.08
CA ARG A 283 -0.37 -0.19 -14.81
C ARG A 283 1.11 -0.32 -15.10
N LEU A 284 1.87 0.73 -14.84
CA LEU A 284 3.30 0.79 -15.12
C LEU A 284 4.10 0.41 -13.89
N GLY A 285 5.01 -0.54 -14.06
CA GLY A 285 5.78 -1.10 -12.95
C GLY A 285 4.94 -2.00 -12.04
N GLY A 286 5.56 -2.38 -10.93
CA GLY A 286 5.04 -3.44 -10.07
C GLY A 286 5.43 -4.83 -10.58
N ILE A 287 5.65 -5.73 -9.65
CA ILE A 287 5.93 -7.14 -9.93
C ILE A 287 4.79 -8.00 -9.40
N ALA A 288 4.57 -9.14 -10.01
CA ALA A 288 3.65 -10.16 -9.53
C ALA A 288 4.37 -11.51 -9.46
N TYR A 289 4.23 -12.19 -8.34
CA TYR A 289 4.70 -13.56 -8.21
C TYR A 289 3.64 -14.52 -8.76
N SER A 290 4.01 -15.35 -9.73
CA SER A 290 3.12 -16.38 -10.30
C SER A 290 3.40 -17.73 -9.67
N ALA A 291 2.63 -18.09 -8.65
CA ALA A 291 2.70 -19.41 -8.03
C ALA A 291 2.35 -20.54 -9.01
N THR A 292 1.35 -20.31 -9.88
CA THR A 292 0.94 -21.27 -10.91
C THR A 292 2.10 -21.60 -11.86
N GLN A 293 2.83 -20.59 -12.31
CA GLN A 293 3.97 -20.79 -13.20
C GLN A 293 5.10 -21.56 -12.50
N ALA A 294 5.36 -21.23 -11.23
CA ALA A 294 6.35 -21.96 -10.44
C ALA A 294 5.98 -23.43 -10.26
N TYR A 295 4.70 -23.74 -9.99
CA TYR A 295 4.22 -25.12 -9.88
C TYR A 295 4.29 -25.88 -11.20
N LEU A 296 3.89 -25.25 -12.30
CA LEU A 296 3.93 -25.88 -13.63
C LEU A 296 5.38 -26.20 -14.05
N CYS A 297 6.34 -25.32 -13.75
CA CYS A 297 7.74 -25.60 -14.01
C CYS A 297 8.26 -26.79 -13.20
N LEU A 298 7.87 -26.94 -11.93
CA LEU A 298 8.23 -28.07 -11.09
C LEU A 298 7.64 -29.40 -11.59
N LEU A 299 6.37 -29.40 -12.01
CA LEU A 299 5.70 -30.61 -12.53
C LEU A 299 6.31 -31.04 -13.86
N TYR A 300 6.64 -30.09 -14.75
CA TYR A 300 7.22 -30.40 -16.06
C TYR A 300 8.64 -30.98 -15.96
N THR A 301 9.43 -30.57 -14.97
CA THR A 301 10.77 -31.10 -14.72
C THR A 301 10.75 -32.46 -14.04
N SER A 302 9.71 -32.81 -13.27
CA SER A 302 9.58 -34.13 -12.67
C SER A 302 9.03 -35.18 -13.64
N ASP A 303 8.14 -34.79 -14.55
CA ASP A 303 7.56 -35.70 -15.56
C ASP A 303 8.58 -36.04 -16.68
N ALA A 304 9.50 -35.11 -17.00
CA ALA A 304 10.57 -35.35 -17.98
C ALA A 304 11.72 -36.25 -17.47
N ALA A 305 11.76 -36.57 -16.19
CA ALA A 305 12.76 -37.46 -15.58
C ALA A 305 12.30 -38.93 -15.52
N ASP A 306 11.02 -39.22 -15.82
CA ASP A 306 10.43 -40.57 -15.78
C ASP A 306 10.27 -41.20 -17.19
N GLU A 307 10.68 -40.52 -18.28
CA GLU A 307 10.84 -41.09 -19.64
C GLU A 307 12.33 -41.34 -19.95
#